data_e3d1eb2be110021054f66c9dfd4d0f74
#
_entry.id   e3d1eb2be110021054f66c9dfd4d0f74
#
_cell.length_a   1.000
_cell.length_b   1.000
_cell.length_c   1.000
_cell.angle_alpha   90.00
_cell.angle_beta   90.00
_cell.angle_gamma   90.00
#
_symmetry.space_group_name_H-M   'P 1'
#
loop_
_entity.id
_entity.type
_entity.pdbx_description
1 polymer ?
#
loop_
_entity_poly.entity_id
_entity_poly.type
_entity_poly.pdbx_seq_one_letter_code
_entity_poly.pdbx_strand_id
1 'polypeptide(L)'
;HSKTASILGTKRDQAKVFNYSRIYGAGIRHAMHLLLKANPSMQVDEAARRAKQLYAATKGQATRGDAYFGRRFWYGGSESFVFNKLEEIALSEHPRTPALDCGITAALSRQYLPRARGEQQDYMPSRINWVVQSSGVDYLHLLITAMGYLCATYGIEARFMLSVHDEVRYLARDDDKYRAALALQIANLWTRAMFAFKLNMDDLPESCAFFAAVDIDHVLRKEVDDPCVTPSQPDPIPPGESLDMAGVLAKAGGSLHRTRGVELADPGWPAYVPSMQQHRCVGEAGLLFLQAQAATDMDEIRALHRRWQRLPSNVRSYATSARMPPPALRTLAALEALLPPRPRRRV
;
A
#
# COMPACT_ATOMS: atom_id res chain seq x y z
N HIS A 1 6.92 -4.07 -13.96
CA HIS A 1 6.70 -3.56 -15.33
C HIS A 1 7.53 -4.31 -16.38
N SER A 2 8.80 -4.63 -16.11
CA SER A 2 9.66 -5.35 -17.08
C SER A 2 9.14 -6.76 -17.39
N LYS A 3 8.72 -7.53 -16.37
CA LYS A 3 8.09 -8.85 -16.57
C LYS A 3 6.80 -8.74 -17.39
N THR A 4 5.95 -7.76 -17.10
CA THR A 4 4.72 -7.50 -17.86
C THR A 4 5.05 -7.12 -19.30
N ALA A 5 6.06 -6.27 -19.51
CA ALA A 5 6.52 -5.91 -20.86
C ALA A 5 6.96 -7.11 -21.68
N SER A 6 7.71 -8.03 -21.07
CA SER A 6 8.12 -9.30 -21.69
C SER A 6 6.93 -10.19 -22.07
N ILE A 7 5.95 -10.33 -21.16
CA ILE A 7 4.74 -11.13 -21.41
C ILE A 7 3.89 -10.53 -22.55
N LEU A 8 3.76 -9.21 -22.58
CA LEU A 8 2.94 -8.50 -23.54
C LEU A 8 3.64 -8.23 -24.88
N GLY A 9 4.98 -8.40 -24.95
CA GLY A 9 5.78 -8.02 -26.12
C GLY A 9 5.77 -6.51 -26.37
N THR A 10 5.80 -5.69 -25.31
CA THR A 10 5.74 -4.21 -25.37
C THR A 10 6.93 -3.59 -24.66
N LYS A 11 7.11 -2.26 -24.81
CA LYS A 11 8.12 -1.51 -24.06
C LYS A 11 7.72 -1.37 -22.59
N ARG A 12 8.71 -1.21 -21.67
CA ARG A 12 8.49 -1.07 -20.23
C ARG A 12 7.52 0.04 -19.86
N ASP A 13 7.58 1.18 -20.54
CA ASP A 13 6.70 2.33 -20.25
C ASP A 13 5.25 2.05 -20.64
N GLN A 14 5.03 1.35 -21.75
CA GLN A 14 3.70 0.89 -22.14
C GLN A 14 3.14 -0.13 -21.15
N ALA A 15 3.99 -1.05 -20.70
CA ALA A 15 3.61 -2.00 -19.64
C ALA A 15 3.32 -1.31 -18.31
N LYS A 16 3.98 -0.19 -18.01
CA LYS A 16 3.69 0.64 -16.84
C LYS A 16 2.27 1.19 -16.88
N VAL A 17 1.89 1.83 -18.00
CA VAL A 17 0.51 2.34 -18.21
C VAL A 17 -0.51 1.21 -18.12
N PHE A 18 -0.22 0.06 -18.73
CA PHE A 18 -1.08 -1.11 -18.67
C PHE A 18 -1.29 -1.63 -17.24
N ASN A 19 -0.22 -1.75 -16.44
CA ASN A 19 -0.32 -2.20 -15.06
C ASN A 19 -1.12 -1.24 -14.19
N TYR A 20 -0.92 0.08 -14.31
CA TYR A 20 -1.71 1.05 -13.58
C TYR A 20 -3.19 0.99 -13.94
N SER A 21 -3.51 0.96 -15.23
CA SER A 21 -4.89 0.79 -15.70
C SER A 21 -5.56 -0.43 -15.06
N ARG A 22 -4.86 -1.56 -15.05
CA ARG A 22 -5.38 -2.81 -14.51
C ARG A 22 -5.60 -2.74 -13.01
N ILE A 23 -4.64 -2.20 -12.25
CA ILE A 23 -4.76 -2.04 -10.80
C ILE A 23 -5.93 -1.10 -10.45
N TYR A 24 -6.16 -0.08 -11.26
CA TYR A 24 -7.30 0.82 -11.09
C TYR A 24 -8.64 0.26 -11.60
N GLY A 25 -8.71 -1.04 -11.85
CA GLY A 25 -9.96 -1.73 -12.16
C GLY A 25 -10.33 -1.78 -13.64
N ALA A 26 -9.42 -1.43 -14.55
CA ALA A 26 -9.68 -1.58 -15.97
C ALA A 26 -9.93 -3.05 -16.34
N GLY A 27 -10.98 -3.29 -17.13
CA GLY A 27 -11.33 -4.62 -17.61
C GLY A 27 -10.52 -5.05 -18.83
N ILE A 28 -10.73 -6.32 -19.27
CA ILE A 28 -10.03 -6.95 -20.40
C ILE A 28 -10.20 -6.13 -21.69
N ARG A 29 -11.37 -5.54 -21.94
CA ARG A 29 -11.59 -4.70 -23.14
C ARG A 29 -10.67 -3.50 -23.21
N HIS A 30 -10.48 -2.81 -22.10
CA HIS A 30 -9.54 -1.68 -22.02
C HIS A 30 -8.09 -2.15 -22.21
N ALA A 31 -7.73 -3.28 -21.62
CA ALA A 31 -6.42 -3.91 -21.80
C ALA A 31 -6.13 -4.24 -23.27
N MET A 32 -7.08 -4.82 -23.97
CA MET A 32 -6.98 -5.06 -25.43
C MET A 32 -6.74 -3.77 -26.21
N HIS A 33 -7.50 -2.71 -25.89
CA HIS A 33 -7.33 -1.41 -26.54
C HIS A 33 -5.94 -0.82 -26.35
N LEU A 34 -5.40 -0.92 -25.13
CA LEU A 34 -4.02 -0.49 -24.83
C LEU A 34 -2.98 -1.29 -25.61
N LEU A 35 -3.18 -2.62 -25.76
CA LEU A 35 -2.28 -3.46 -26.55
C LEU A 35 -2.28 -3.10 -28.03
N LEU A 36 -3.46 -2.88 -28.61
CA LEU A 36 -3.60 -2.45 -30.01
C LEU A 36 -3.00 -1.08 -30.24
N LYS A 37 -3.17 -0.14 -29.30
CA LYS A 37 -2.55 1.18 -29.36
C LYS A 37 -1.02 1.12 -29.27
N ALA A 38 -0.50 0.23 -28.42
CA ALA A 38 0.93 0.04 -28.25
C ALA A 38 1.60 -0.69 -29.43
N ASN A 39 0.86 -1.54 -30.13
CA ASN A 39 1.33 -2.30 -31.29
C ASN A 39 0.26 -2.31 -32.41
N PRO A 40 0.26 -1.33 -33.29
CA PRO A 40 -0.74 -1.18 -34.35
C PRO A 40 -0.79 -2.36 -35.36
N SER A 41 0.28 -3.16 -35.44
CA SER A 41 0.33 -4.35 -36.32
C SER A 41 -0.31 -5.59 -35.69
N MET A 42 -0.67 -5.54 -34.38
CA MET A 42 -1.25 -6.68 -33.65
C MET A 42 -2.70 -6.90 -34.09
N GLN A 43 -3.07 -8.16 -34.35
CA GLN A 43 -4.45 -8.52 -34.65
C GLN A 43 -5.31 -8.48 -33.38
N VAL A 44 -6.59 -8.15 -33.54
CA VAL A 44 -7.56 -8.02 -32.41
C VAL A 44 -7.64 -9.32 -31.61
N ASP A 45 -7.68 -10.48 -32.28
CA ASP A 45 -7.73 -11.78 -31.62
C ASP A 45 -6.47 -12.10 -30.83
N GLU A 46 -5.32 -11.65 -31.28
CA GLU A 46 -4.05 -11.79 -30.56
C GLU A 46 -4.06 -10.90 -29.31
N ALA A 47 -4.48 -9.65 -29.42
CA ALA A 47 -4.62 -8.74 -28.29
C ALA A 47 -5.59 -9.32 -27.24
N ALA A 48 -6.71 -9.90 -27.68
CA ALA A 48 -7.67 -10.56 -26.80
C ALA A 48 -7.07 -11.75 -26.05
N ARG A 49 -6.33 -12.62 -26.73
CA ARG A 49 -5.65 -13.77 -26.11
C ARG A 49 -4.63 -13.33 -25.09
N ARG A 50 -3.74 -12.39 -25.44
CA ARG A 50 -2.70 -11.87 -24.55
C ARG A 50 -3.30 -11.20 -23.30
N ALA A 51 -4.33 -10.37 -23.48
CA ALA A 51 -5.02 -9.75 -22.35
C ALA A 51 -5.66 -10.82 -21.43
N LYS A 52 -6.36 -11.80 -21.98
CA LYS A 52 -6.95 -12.91 -21.20
C LYS A 52 -5.91 -13.71 -20.44
N GLN A 53 -4.80 -14.07 -21.08
CA GLN A 53 -3.69 -14.80 -20.43
C GLN A 53 -3.11 -14.02 -19.26
N LEU A 54 -2.87 -12.71 -19.44
CA LEU A 54 -2.32 -11.88 -18.37
C LEU A 54 -3.30 -11.76 -17.20
N TYR A 55 -4.59 -11.55 -17.49
CA TYR A 55 -5.61 -11.47 -16.44
C TYR A 55 -5.75 -12.79 -15.70
N ALA A 56 -5.75 -13.93 -16.39
CA ALA A 56 -5.78 -15.25 -15.76
C ALA A 56 -4.55 -15.52 -14.89
N ALA A 57 -3.37 -15.12 -15.35
CA ALA A 57 -2.14 -15.30 -14.59
C ALA A 57 -2.01 -14.37 -13.36
N THR A 58 -2.66 -13.21 -13.38
CA THR A 58 -2.52 -12.18 -12.34
C THR A 58 -3.77 -12.06 -11.46
N LYS A 59 -4.88 -11.60 -12.00
CA LYS A 59 -6.14 -11.49 -11.27
C LYS A 59 -6.76 -12.87 -10.97
N GLY A 60 -6.50 -13.84 -11.83
CA GLY A 60 -7.03 -15.19 -11.70
C GLY A 60 -8.40 -15.35 -12.36
N GLN A 61 -9.12 -16.39 -11.93
CA GLN A 61 -10.47 -16.70 -12.32
C GLN A 61 -11.44 -16.32 -11.20
N ALA A 62 -12.68 -16.00 -11.55
CA ALA A 62 -13.70 -15.70 -10.56
C ALA A 62 -14.59 -16.92 -10.30
N THR A 63 -14.93 -17.16 -9.03
CA THR A 63 -15.99 -18.12 -8.67
C THR A 63 -17.35 -17.65 -9.22
N ARG A 64 -18.23 -18.61 -9.46
CA ARG A 64 -19.62 -18.32 -9.88
C ARG A 64 -20.47 -17.97 -8.65
N GLY A 65 -20.85 -16.69 -8.54
CA GLY A 65 -21.70 -16.24 -7.44
C GLY A 65 -21.08 -16.47 -6.05
N ASP A 66 -21.91 -16.65 -5.05
CA ASP A 66 -21.60 -16.85 -3.64
C ASP A 66 -21.61 -18.31 -3.18
N ALA A 67 -21.61 -19.25 -4.14
CA ALA A 67 -21.68 -20.69 -3.86
C ALA A 67 -20.56 -21.22 -2.95
N TYR A 68 -19.41 -20.54 -2.91
CA TYR A 68 -18.27 -20.92 -2.09
C TYR A 68 -17.93 -19.80 -1.08
N PHE A 69 -17.77 -20.16 0.18
CA PHE A 69 -17.45 -19.24 1.29
C PHE A 69 -18.44 -18.06 1.43
N GLY A 70 -19.65 -18.18 0.89
CA GLY A 70 -20.69 -17.15 0.95
C GLY A 70 -20.37 -15.86 0.19
N ARG A 71 -19.44 -15.89 -0.77
CA ARG A 71 -19.03 -14.72 -1.55
C ARG A 71 -18.38 -15.09 -2.87
N ARG A 72 -18.51 -14.19 -3.84
CA ARG A 72 -17.70 -14.25 -5.05
C ARG A 72 -16.26 -13.81 -4.74
N PHE A 73 -15.27 -14.53 -5.28
CA PHE A 73 -13.86 -14.17 -5.14
C PHE A 73 -13.02 -14.63 -6.34
N TRP A 74 -11.82 -14.05 -6.46
CA TRP A 74 -10.82 -14.40 -7.45
C TRP A 74 -9.87 -15.45 -6.89
N TYR A 75 -9.42 -16.38 -7.71
CA TYR A 75 -8.50 -17.46 -7.34
C TYR A 75 -7.53 -17.81 -8.46
N GLY A 76 -6.41 -18.43 -8.15
CA GLY A 76 -5.43 -18.99 -9.08
C GLY A 76 -4.54 -17.98 -9.79
N GLY A 77 -4.67 -16.70 -9.52
CA GLY A 77 -3.78 -15.66 -10.03
C GLY A 77 -2.80 -15.19 -8.96
N SER A 78 -1.62 -14.72 -9.39
CA SER A 78 -0.59 -14.19 -8.47
C SER A 78 -1.04 -12.97 -7.65
N GLU A 79 -2.12 -12.31 -8.05
CA GLU A 79 -2.67 -11.11 -7.42
C GLU A 79 -4.12 -11.29 -6.98
N SER A 80 -4.66 -12.52 -6.98
CA SER A 80 -6.05 -12.81 -6.61
C SER A 80 -6.40 -12.24 -5.23
N PHE A 81 -5.51 -12.39 -4.25
CA PHE A 81 -5.69 -11.87 -2.90
C PHE A 81 -5.85 -10.35 -2.89
N VAL A 82 -4.98 -9.62 -3.59
CA VAL A 82 -5.04 -8.15 -3.66
C VAL A 82 -6.35 -7.68 -4.28
N PHE A 83 -6.79 -8.30 -5.39
CA PHE A 83 -8.05 -7.94 -6.02
C PHE A 83 -9.25 -8.26 -5.15
N ASN A 84 -9.25 -9.39 -4.45
CA ASN A 84 -10.30 -9.72 -3.48
C ASN A 84 -10.38 -8.67 -2.37
N LYS A 85 -9.23 -8.23 -1.85
CA LYS A 85 -9.18 -7.23 -0.79
C LYS A 85 -9.65 -5.85 -1.27
N LEU A 86 -9.24 -5.44 -2.46
CA LEU A 86 -9.70 -4.19 -3.08
C LEU A 86 -11.22 -4.20 -3.31
N GLU A 87 -11.76 -5.30 -3.85
CA GLU A 87 -13.20 -5.45 -4.08
C GLU A 87 -13.97 -5.52 -2.76
N GLU A 88 -13.46 -6.21 -1.73
CA GLU A 88 -14.05 -6.25 -0.39
C GLU A 88 -14.22 -4.85 0.21
N ILE A 89 -13.16 -4.04 0.18
CA ILE A 89 -13.20 -2.68 0.68
C ILE A 89 -14.13 -1.82 -0.19
N ALA A 90 -13.97 -1.87 -1.52
CA ALA A 90 -14.74 -1.07 -2.45
C ALA A 90 -16.26 -1.37 -2.39
N LEU A 91 -16.67 -2.59 -2.08
CA LEU A 91 -18.06 -3.02 -1.99
C LEU A 91 -18.65 -2.89 -0.57
N SER A 92 -17.82 -2.56 0.42
CA SER A 92 -18.30 -2.33 1.78
C SER A 92 -19.35 -1.20 1.84
N GLU A 93 -20.29 -1.29 2.77
CA GLU A 93 -21.24 -0.21 3.05
C GLU A 93 -20.54 1.02 3.63
N HIS A 94 -19.52 0.78 4.45
CA HIS A 94 -18.69 1.82 5.07
C HIS A 94 -17.21 1.56 4.68
N PRO A 95 -16.82 1.93 3.46
CA PRO A 95 -15.46 1.69 3.00
C PRO A 95 -14.44 2.42 3.89
N ARG A 96 -13.33 1.76 4.21
CA ARG A 96 -12.25 2.28 5.04
C ARG A 96 -10.89 1.96 4.43
N THR A 97 -9.91 2.79 4.75
CA THR A 97 -8.55 2.54 4.27
C THR A 97 -7.95 1.27 4.89
N PRO A 98 -7.09 0.55 4.16
CA PRO A 98 -6.70 -0.81 4.55
C PRO A 98 -5.82 -0.89 5.79
N ALA A 99 -5.00 0.13 6.07
CA ALA A 99 -4.05 0.09 7.18
C ALA A 99 -4.50 0.93 8.38
N LEU A 100 -4.93 2.17 8.14
CA LEU A 100 -5.31 3.10 9.21
C LEU A 100 -6.80 3.07 9.54
N ASP A 101 -7.61 2.34 8.77
CA ASP A 101 -9.05 2.24 8.98
C ASP A 101 -9.78 3.60 8.93
N CYS A 102 -9.23 4.53 8.16
CA CYS A 102 -9.82 5.84 7.95
C CYS A 102 -11.06 5.73 7.07
N GLY A 103 -12.13 6.40 7.46
CA GLY A 103 -13.37 6.43 6.68
C GLY A 103 -13.19 7.17 5.36
N ILE A 104 -13.89 6.68 4.37
CA ILE A 104 -13.84 7.17 3.01
C ILE A 104 -14.99 8.12 2.72
N THR A 105 -14.81 8.97 1.70
CA THR A 105 -15.86 9.91 1.28
C THR A 105 -17.19 9.20 1.03
N ALA A 106 -18.24 9.75 1.63
CA ALA A 106 -19.61 9.26 1.45
C ALA A 106 -20.06 9.28 -0.03
N ALA A 107 -19.49 10.16 -0.85
CA ALA A 107 -19.82 10.28 -2.28
C ALA A 107 -19.64 8.97 -3.07
N LEU A 108 -18.78 8.07 -2.62
CA LEU A 108 -18.56 6.77 -3.23
C LEU A 108 -19.28 5.62 -2.51
N SER A 109 -20.05 5.92 -1.47
CA SER A 109 -20.89 4.90 -0.81
C SER A 109 -22.08 4.55 -1.69
N ARG A 110 -22.59 3.32 -1.55
CA ARG A 110 -23.71 2.81 -2.36
C ARG A 110 -24.97 3.66 -2.26
N GLN A 111 -25.23 4.31 -1.14
CA GLN A 111 -26.42 5.13 -0.94
C GLN A 111 -26.44 6.40 -1.79
N TYR A 112 -25.28 6.91 -2.21
CA TYR A 112 -25.16 8.13 -3.02
C TYR A 112 -24.92 7.83 -4.51
N LEU A 113 -24.70 6.57 -4.89
CA LEU A 113 -24.57 6.22 -6.30
C LEU A 113 -25.95 6.32 -6.99
N PRO A 114 -26.03 6.91 -8.19
CA PRO A 114 -27.27 7.00 -8.93
C PRO A 114 -27.87 5.61 -9.15
N ARG A 115 -29.08 5.38 -8.71
CA ARG A 115 -29.85 4.19 -9.07
C ARG A 115 -30.43 4.43 -10.45
N ALA A 116 -29.64 4.18 -11.50
CA ALA A 116 -30.18 4.20 -12.86
C ALA A 116 -31.24 3.10 -13.01
N ARG A 117 -32.38 3.47 -13.60
CA ARG A 117 -33.44 2.49 -13.93
C ARG A 117 -32.87 1.41 -14.86
N GLY A 118 -32.63 0.22 -14.32
CA GLY A 118 -32.31 -1.00 -15.10
C GLY A 118 -30.87 -1.45 -15.15
N GLU A 119 -29.86 -0.63 -14.86
CA GLU A 119 -28.47 -1.06 -14.77
C GLU A 119 -27.81 -0.48 -13.51
N GLN A 120 -27.32 -1.35 -12.69
CA GLN A 120 -26.50 -1.01 -11.54
C GLN A 120 -25.11 -0.64 -12.06
N GLN A 121 -24.93 0.64 -12.42
CA GLN A 121 -23.58 1.15 -12.71
C GLN A 121 -22.82 1.21 -11.39
N ASP A 122 -22.10 0.15 -11.09
CA ASP A 122 -21.37 0.01 -9.83
C ASP A 122 -20.18 0.96 -9.69
N TYR A 123 -19.84 1.74 -10.71
CA TYR A 123 -18.62 2.58 -10.75
C TYR A 123 -17.39 1.87 -10.13
N MET A 124 -17.35 0.56 -10.26
CA MET A 124 -16.38 -0.30 -9.61
C MET A 124 -14.93 0.10 -9.89
N PRO A 125 -14.54 0.48 -11.13
CA PRO A 125 -13.18 0.98 -11.39
C PRO A 125 -12.83 2.24 -10.58
N SER A 126 -13.77 3.18 -10.45
CA SER A 126 -13.56 4.41 -9.66
C SER A 126 -13.43 4.11 -8.17
N ARG A 127 -14.23 3.19 -7.66
CA ARG A 127 -14.17 2.75 -6.26
C ARG A 127 -12.88 2.02 -5.94
N ILE A 128 -12.43 1.11 -6.83
CA ILE A 128 -11.14 0.42 -6.70
C ILE A 128 -9.98 1.41 -6.77
N ASN A 129 -9.99 2.31 -7.75
CA ASN A 129 -8.97 3.35 -7.87
C ASN A 129 -8.86 4.16 -6.57
N TRP A 130 -10.00 4.51 -6.00
CA TRP A 130 -10.03 5.24 -4.76
C TRP A 130 -9.44 4.42 -3.58
N VAL A 131 -9.73 3.12 -3.44
CA VAL A 131 -9.11 2.26 -2.42
C VAL A 131 -7.58 2.22 -2.59
N VAL A 132 -7.10 2.09 -3.83
CA VAL A 132 -5.67 2.08 -4.13
C VAL A 132 -5.01 3.41 -3.76
N GLN A 133 -5.60 4.54 -4.17
CA GLN A 133 -5.05 5.86 -3.87
C GLN A 133 -5.03 6.16 -2.36
N SER A 134 -6.11 5.83 -1.66
CA SER A 134 -6.18 6.04 -0.21
C SER A 134 -5.21 5.13 0.57
N SER A 135 -4.87 3.94 0.04
CA SER A 135 -3.82 3.11 0.64
C SER A 135 -2.45 3.77 0.59
N GLY A 136 -2.17 4.54 -0.47
CA GLY A 136 -0.96 5.36 -0.57
C GLY A 136 -0.92 6.47 0.50
N VAL A 137 -2.08 7.05 0.83
CA VAL A 137 -2.19 8.04 1.93
C VAL A 137 -1.92 7.37 3.28
N ASP A 138 -2.48 6.19 3.53
CA ASP A 138 -2.17 5.42 4.75
C ASP A 138 -0.66 5.18 4.87
N TYR A 139 -0.02 4.77 3.76
CA TYR A 139 1.42 4.53 3.72
C TYR A 139 2.20 5.78 4.12
N LEU A 140 1.87 6.92 3.53
CA LEU A 140 2.50 8.21 3.82
C LEU A 140 2.39 8.60 5.30
N HIS A 141 1.19 8.49 5.88
CA HIS A 141 0.98 8.84 7.29
C HIS A 141 1.73 7.91 8.25
N LEU A 142 1.78 6.61 7.96
CA LEU A 142 2.58 5.67 8.73
C LEU A 142 4.08 5.98 8.63
N LEU A 143 4.56 6.32 7.43
CA LEU A 143 5.94 6.72 7.21
C LEU A 143 6.31 7.98 8.01
N ILE A 144 5.49 9.02 7.93
CA ILE A 144 5.72 10.27 8.66
C ILE A 144 5.74 10.03 10.18
N THR A 145 4.82 9.22 10.68
CA THR A 145 4.76 8.86 12.10
C THR A 145 5.99 8.05 12.53
N ALA A 146 6.39 7.07 11.74
CA ALA A 146 7.60 6.28 12.00
C ALA A 146 8.86 7.16 12.00
N MET A 147 8.99 8.08 11.04
CA MET A 147 10.07 9.05 10.99
C MET A 147 10.08 9.96 12.22
N GLY A 148 8.92 10.48 12.64
CA GLY A 148 8.79 11.29 13.84
C GLY A 148 9.28 10.56 15.09
N TYR A 149 8.88 9.29 15.23
CA TYR A 149 9.34 8.43 16.32
C TYR A 149 10.87 8.22 16.29
N LEU A 150 11.42 7.83 15.13
CA LEU A 150 12.86 7.59 14.99
C LEU A 150 13.68 8.86 15.23
N CYS A 151 13.25 9.99 14.68
CA CYS A 151 13.94 11.25 14.91
C CYS A 151 13.96 11.64 16.39
N ALA A 152 12.82 11.51 17.08
CA ALA A 152 12.73 11.80 18.52
C ALA A 152 13.57 10.83 19.35
N THR A 153 13.46 9.52 19.11
CA THR A 153 14.16 8.48 19.87
C THR A 153 15.67 8.61 19.76
N TYR A 154 16.18 8.88 18.57
CA TYR A 154 17.62 8.90 18.29
C TYR A 154 18.23 10.32 18.29
N GLY A 155 17.45 11.34 18.67
CA GLY A 155 17.90 12.73 18.67
C GLY A 155 18.41 13.19 17.30
N ILE A 156 17.64 12.88 16.24
CA ILE A 156 17.93 13.31 14.87
C ILE A 156 17.18 14.61 14.61
N GLU A 157 17.92 15.68 14.37
CA GLU A 157 17.33 16.98 14.06
C GLU A 157 16.87 17.01 12.59
N ALA A 158 15.72 16.38 12.35
CA ALA A 158 15.04 16.38 11.06
C ALA A 158 13.55 16.58 11.25
N ARG A 159 12.92 17.29 10.30
CA ARG A 159 11.47 17.54 10.31
C ARG A 159 10.87 17.37 8.94
N PHE A 160 9.68 16.83 8.90
CA PHE A 160 8.86 16.76 7.68
C PHE A 160 8.55 18.16 7.16
N MET A 161 8.73 18.37 5.87
CA MET A 161 8.40 19.62 5.20
C MET A 161 7.16 19.48 4.33
N LEU A 162 7.21 18.59 3.37
CA LEU A 162 6.12 18.36 2.42
C LEU A 162 6.23 16.98 1.76
N SER A 163 5.14 16.56 1.15
CA SER A 163 5.10 15.41 0.25
C SER A 163 4.53 15.81 -1.10
N VAL A 164 5.03 15.21 -2.16
CA VAL A 164 4.53 15.37 -3.52
C VAL A 164 4.42 13.98 -4.14
N HIS A 165 3.18 13.49 -4.31
CA HIS A 165 2.90 12.14 -4.79
C HIS A 165 3.59 11.03 -3.94
N ASP A 166 4.61 10.40 -4.48
CA ASP A 166 5.42 9.33 -3.87
C ASP A 166 6.76 9.83 -3.30
N GLU A 167 6.94 11.14 -3.24
CA GLU A 167 8.13 11.81 -2.75
C GLU A 167 7.85 12.48 -1.40
N VAL A 168 8.77 12.32 -0.44
CA VAL A 168 8.72 13.01 0.86
C VAL A 168 9.99 13.83 1.06
N ARG A 169 9.84 15.04 1.60
CA ARG A 169 10.95 15.95 1.83
C ARG A 169 11.06 16.30 3.30
N TYR A 170 12.27 16.17 3.79
CA TYR A 170 12.65 16.48 5.17
C TYR A 170 13.72 17.57 5.18
N LEU A 171 13.58 18.53 6.07
CA LEU A 171 14.67 19.44 6.41
C LEU A 171 15.44 18.78 7.55
N ALA A 172 16.71 18.48 7.31
CA ALA A 172 17.59 17.88 8.30
C ALA A 172 18.80 18.80 8.56
N ARG A 173 19.29 18.76 9.78
CA ARG A 173 20.59 19.36 10.09
C ARG A 173 21.70 18.63 9.32
N ASP A 174 22.72 19.34 8.88
CA ASP A 174 23.79 18.76 8.06
C ASP A 174 24.48 17.56 8.75
N ASP A 175 24.74 17.66 10.05
CA ASP A 175 25.31 16.57 10.88
C ASP A 175 24.42 15.33 10.97
N ASP A 176 23.12 15.46 10.71
CA ASP A 176 22.13 14.41 10.87
C ASP A 176 21.59 13.86 9.52
N LYS A 177 22.00 14.41 8.39
CA LYS A 177 21.47 14.08 7.07
C LYS A 177 21.51 12.59 6.74
N TYR A 178 22.62 11.92 7.03
CA TYR A 178 22.75 10.47 6.77
C TYR A 178 21.99 9.61 7.78
N ARG A 179 21.90 10.07 9.02
CA ARG A 179 21.07 9.40 10.04
C ARG A 179 19.58 9.53 9.71
N ALA A 180 19.15 10.70 9.23
CA ALA A 180 17.80 10.91 8.72
C ALA A 180 17.50 10.04 7.50
N ALA A 181 18.47 9.89 6.58
CA ALA A 181 18.36 8.98 5.44
C ALA A 181 18.21 7.51 5.88
N LEU A 182 18.97 7.07 6.87
CA LEU A 182 18.84 5.71 7.43
C LEU A 182 17.50 5.54 8.16
N ALA A 183 17.06 6.54 8.92
CA ALA A 183 15.76 6.53 9.59
C ALA A 183 14.62 6.39 8.57
N LEU A 184 14.71 7.03 7.41
CA LEU A 184 13.75 6.89 6.32
C LEU A 184 13.66 5.42 5.81
N GLN A 185 14.79 4.76 5.65
CA GLN A 185 14.79 3.36 5.20
C GLN A 185 14.16 2.42 6.25
N ILE A 186 14.45 2.66 7.53
CA ILE A 186 13.81 1.91 8.63
C ILE A 186 12.30 2.19 8.67
N ALA A 187 11.89 3.45 8.52
CA ALA A 187 10.49 3.83 8.47
C ALA A 187 9.74 3.16 7.30
N ASN A 188 10.37 3.07 6.13
CA ASN A 188 9.83 2.33 4.98
C ASN A 188 9.63 0.83 5.32
N LEU A 189 10.61 0.22 5.96
CA LEU A 189 10.53 -1.19 6.37
C LEU A 189 9.40 -1.42 7.38
N TRP A 190 9.26 -0.55 8.37
CA TRP A 190 8.18 -0.62 9.35
C TRP A 190 6.80 -0.42 8.71
N THR A 191 6.67 0.53 7.81
CA THR A 191 5.41 0.78 7.09
C THR A 191 5.02 -0.44 6.25
N ARG A 192 6.00 -1.03 5.54
CA ARG A 192 5.78 -2.27 4.81
C ARG A 192 5.32 -3.41 5.72
N ALA A 193 5.99 -3.60 6.85
CA ALA A 193 5.62 -4.64 7.81
C ALA A 193 4.20 -4.42 8.36
N MET A 194 3.82 -3.18 8.63
CA MET A 194 2.47 -2.85 9.08
C MET A 194 1.41 -3.18 8.01
N PHE A 195 1.67 -2.85 6.74
CA PHE A 195 0.75 -3.20 5.64
C PHE A 195 0.63 -4.71 5.48
N ALA A 196 1.77 -5.43 5.46
CA ALA A 196 1.77 -6.89 5.37
C ALA A 196 0.95 -7.52 6.50
N PHE A 197 1.15 -7.04 7.70
CA PHE A 197 0.42 -7.49 8.88
C PHE A 197 -1.09 -7.20 8.78
N LYS A 198 -1.47 -5.96 8.47
CA LYS A 198 -2.88 -5.54 8.38
C LYS A 198 -3.65 -6.24 7.26
N LEU A 199 -2.97 -6.58 6.17
CA LEU A 199 -3.55 -7.25 5.02
C LEU A 199 -3.42 -8.78 5.09
N ASN A 200 -2.81 -9.34 6.14
CA ASN A 200 -2.50 -10.77 6.26
C ASN A 200 -1.65 -11.30 5.08
N MET A 201 -0.63 -10.52 4.68
CA MET A 201 0.30 -10.86 3.60
C MET A 201 1.63 -11.34 4.21
N ASP A 202 1.60 -12.48 4.88
CA ASP A 202 2.78 -13.00 5.61
C ASP A 202 3.89 -13.49 4.69
N ASP A 203 3.57 -13.78 3.43
CA ASP A 203 4.46 -14.30 2.39
C ASP A 203 5.07 -13.22 1.49
N LEU A 204 4.91 -11.94 1.84
CA LEU A 204 5.45 -10.86 1.03
C LEU A 204 6.98 -10.92 1.00
N PRO A 205 7.61 -11.13 -0.19
CA PRO A 205 9.05 -11.27 -0.29
C PRO A 205 9.82 -10.06 0.26
N GLU A 206 10.97 -10.29 0.86
CA GLU A 206 11.85 -9.20 1.32
C GLU A 206 12.29 -8.27 0.20
N SER A 207 12.37 -8.78 -1.03
CA SER A 207 12.61 -7.98 -2.24
C SER A 207 11.58 -6.88 -2.49
N CYS A 208 10.42 -6.94 -1.83
CA CYS A 208 9.40 -5.88 -1.80
C CYS A 208 9.60 -4.92 -0.62
N ALA A 209 10.83 -4.65 -0.22
CA ALA A 209 11.12 -3.80 0.95
C ALA A 209 10.78 -2.31 0.73
N PHE A 210 10.58 -1.87 -0.50
CA PHE A 210 10.24 -0.48 -0.84
C PHE A 210 11.27 0.55 -0.34
N PHE A 211 12.55 0.18 -0.35
CA PHE A 211 13.59 1.14 -0.04
C PHE A 211 13.59 2.30 -1.03
N ALA A 212 13.64 3.51 -0.48
CA ALA A 212 13.66 4.72 -1.27
C ALA A 212 15.08 5.04 -1.76
N ALA A 213 15.21 5.64 -2.94
CA ALA A 213 16.37 6.46 -3.26
C ALA A 213 16.34 7.70 -2.36
N VAL A 214 17.49 8.18 -1.93
CA VAL A 214 17.60 9.35 -1.05
C VAL A 214 18.48 10.39 -1.73
N ASP A 215 17.87 11.52 -1.99
CA ASP A 215 18.56 12.70 -2.52
C ASP A 215 18.81 13.70 -1.39
N ILE A 216 20.05 14.17 -1.26
CA ILE A 216 20.48 15.12 -0.26
C ILE A 216 20.99 16.37 -0.97
N ASP A 217 20.38 17.50 -0.67
CA ASP A 217 20.68 18.75 -1.32
C ASP A 217 20.57 19.95 -0.38
N HIS A 218 21.23 21.04 -0.70
CA HIS A 218 21.13 22.32 -0.02
C HIS A 218 20.06 23.24 -0.60
N VAL A 219 19.50 22.87 -1.74
CA VAL A 219 18.44 23.61 -2.44
C VAL A 219 17.24 22.73 -2.73
N LEU A 220 16.08 23.34 -2.86
CA LEU A 220 14.85 22.66 -3.21
C LEU A 220 14.70 22.62 -4.73
N ARG A 221 15.07 21.51 -5.35
CA ARG A 221 14.88 21.22 -6.77
C ARG A 221 14.32 19.81 -6.96
N LYS A 222 13.96 19.46 -8.19
CA LYS A 222 13.36 18.17 -8.46
C LYS A 222 14.41 17.05 -8.46
N GLU A 223 15.45 17.22 -9.27
CA GLU A 223 16.56 16.26 -9.39
C GLU A 223 17.84 16.92 -8.87
N VAL A 224 18.65 16.18 -8.12
CA VAL A 224 19.86 16.71 -7.47
C VAL A 224 20.96 17.14 -8.44
N ASP A 225 20.88 16.74 -9.69
CA ASP A 225 21.82 17.10 -10.77
C ASP A 225 21.29 18.17 -11.71
N ASP A 226 20.05 18.63 -11.51
CA ASP A 226 19.46 19.70 -12.31
C ASP A 226 20.20 21.04 -12.05
N PRO A 227 20.85 21.62 -13.04
CA PRO A 227 21.64 22.84 -12.84
C PRO A 227 20.80 24.07 -12.50
N CYS A 228 19.48 24.03 -12.71
CA CYS A 228 18.52 25.10 -12.41
C CYS A 228 18.92 26.48 -12.97
N VAL A 229 19.53 26.51 -14.16
CA VAL A 229 19.96 27.75 -14.82
C VAL A 229 18.74 28.51 -15.35
N THR A 230 18.67 29.79 -15.04
CA THR A 230 17.63 30.71 -15.53
C THR A 230 18.28 32.02 -15.98
N PRO A 231 17.58 32.89 -16.74
CA PRO A 231 18.12 34.21 -17.12
C PRO A 231 18.54 35.07 -15.92
N SER A 232 17.88 34.91 -14.77
CA SER A 232 18.20 35.65 -13.54
C SER A 232 19.21 34.91 -12.64
N GLN A 233 19.48 33.64 -12.92
CA GLN A 233 20.44 32.78 -12.23
C GLN A 233 21.26 32.02 -13.26
N PRO A 234 22.26 32.66 -13.91
CA PRO A 234 23.03 32.04 -14.99
C PRO A 234 24.04 31.00 -14.49
N ASP A 235 24.46 31.09 -13.24
CA ASP A 235 25.41 30.15 -12.67
C ASP A 235 24.69 28.87 -12.27
N PRO A 236 25.19 27.68 -12.71
CA PRO A 236 24.59 26.42 -12.36
C PRO A 236 24.74 26.12 -10.85
N ILE A 237 23.72 25.59 -10.26
CA ILE A 237 23.78 25.10 -8.87
C ILE A 237 24.55 23.78 -8.86
N PRO A 238 25.57 23.62 -7.99
CA PRO A 238 26.31 22.38 -7.89
C PRO A 238 25.39 21.18 -7.63
N PRO A 239 25.72 19.97 -8.14
CA PRO A 239 24.91 18.79 -7.89
C PRO A 239 24.89 18.43 -6.42
N GLY A 240 23.74 17.91 -5.96
CA GLY A 240 23.58 17.27 -4.66
C GLY A 240 24.10 15.84 -4.65
N GLU A 241 23.73 15.10 -3.63
CA GLU A 241 24.16 13.70 -3.42
C GLU A 241 22.94 12.79 -3.55
N SER A 242 23.03 11.77 -4.42
CA SER A 242 22.02 10.73 -4.56
C SER A 242 22.54 9.40 -4.00
N LEU A 243 21.79 8.78 -3.09
CA LEU A 243 22.18 7.59 -2.37
C LEU A 243 21.17 6.46 -2.58
N ASP A 244 21.68 5.31 -2.92
CA ASP A 244 20.95 4.05 -2.77
C ASP A 244 21.05 3.49 -1.34
N MET A 245 20.43 2.35 -1.07
CA MET A 245 20.46 1.73 0.26
C MET A 245 21.87 1.41 0.75
N ALA A 246 22.76 0.97 -0.12
CA ALA A 246 24.15 0.67 0.23
C ALA A 246 24.92 1.96 0.60
N GLY A 247 24.72 3.02 -0.16
CA GLY A 247 25.28 4.34 0.10
C GLY A 247 24.79 4.90 1.44
N VAL A 248 23.50 4.80 1.73
CA VAL A 248 22.93 5.23 3.02
C VAL A 248 23.57 4.48 4.19
N LEU A 249 23.68 3.15 4.11
CA LEU A 249 24.31 2.33 5.15
C LEU A 249 25.78 2.71 5.36
N ALA A 250 26.53 2.89 4.27
CA ALA A 250 27.94 3.27 4.34
C ALA A 250 28.14 4.64 5.01
N LYS A 251 27.34 5.64 4.60
CA LYS A 251 27.42 7.01 5.13
C LYS A 251 26.95 7.14 6.58
N ALA A 252 25.88 6.43 6.96
CA ALA A 252 25.37 6.41 8.32
C ALA A 252 26.15 5.50 9.27
N GLY A 253 27.09 4.70 8.78
CA GLY A 253 27.80 3.69 9.58
C GLY A 253 26.91 2.58 10.10
N GLY A 254 25.75 2.35 9.46
CA GLY A 254 24.78 1.33 9.83
C GLY A 254 24.07 1.56 11.16
N SER A 255 24.12 2.77 11.73
CA SER A 255 23.56 3.08 13.04
C SER A 255 22.86 4.44 13.08
N LEU A 256 21.75 4.51 13.82
CA LEU A 256 21.08 5.77 14.14
C LEU A 256 21.70 6.52 15.33
N HIS A 257 22.57 5.88 16.11
CA HIS A 257 23.25 6.51 17.23
C HIS A 257 24.37 7.42 16.75
N ARG A 258 24.50 8.62 17.34
CA ARG A 258 25.65 9.51 17.11
C ARG A 258 26.94 8.92 17.66
N THR A 259 26.84 8.28 18.81
CA THR A 259 27.98 7.68 19.50
C THR A 259 27.60 6.28 19.98
N ARG A 260 28.47 5.31 19.81
CA ARG A 260 28.24 3.95 20.34
C ARG A 260 28.17 4.01 21.87
N GLY A 261 27.11 3.43 22.45
CA GLY A 261 26.96 3.29 23.90
C GLY A 261 26.23 4.43 24.61
N VAL A 262 25.66 5.38 23.90
CA VAL A 262 24.75 6.37 24.52
C VAL A 262 23.40 5.74 24.77
N GLU A 263 22.94 5.78 26.02
CA GLU A 263 21.59 5.37 26.39
C GLU A 263 20.57 6.30 25.74
N LEU A 264 19.54 5.71 25.13
CA LEU A 264 18.51 6.48 24.45
C LEU A 264 17.61 7.16 25.48
N ALA A 265 17.35 8.44 25.28
CA ALA A 265 16.29 9.10 26.02
C ALA A 265 14.94 8.49 25.61
N ASP A 266 14.09 8.19 26.60
CA ASP A 266 12.70 7.82 26.32
C ASP A 266 11.98 9.02 25.68
N PRO A 267 11.50 8.93 24.44
CA PRO A 267 10.82 10.05 23.77
C PRO A 267 9.42 10.30 24.32
N GLY A 268 8.99 9.57 25.38
CA GLY A 268 7.67 9.73 25.98
C GLY A 268 6.53 9.21 25.08
N TRP A 269 6.82 8.37 24.11
CA TRP A 269 5.79 7.71 23.31
C TRP A 269 5.10 6.66 24.16
N PRO A 270 3.78 6.48 23.99
CA PRO A 270 3.06 5.45 24.76
C PRO A 270 3.70 4.10 24.52
N ALA A 271 3.83 3.33 25.61
CA ALA A 271 4.35 1.97 25.55
C ALA A 271 3.60 1.16 24.49
N TYR A 272 4.34 0.39 23.70
CA TYR A 272 3.75 -0.50 22.71
C TYR A 272 2.77 -1.45 23.41
N VAL A 273 1.50 -1.25 23.13
CA VAL A 273 0.47 -2.24 23.50
C VAL A 273 0.35 -3.19 22.31
N PRO A 274 0.58 -4.49 22.48
CA PRO A 274 0.54 -5.47 21.39
C PRO A 274 -0.90 -5.73 20.92
N SER A 275 -1.61 -4.68 20.53
CA SER A 275 -2.91 -4.78 19.84
C SER A 275 -2.79 -5.61 18.56
N MET A 276 -1.58 -5.72 18.03
CA MET A 276 -1.27 -6.50 16.85
C MET A 276 -1.48 -8.02 17.04
N GLN A 277 -1.33 -8.56 18.24
CA GLN A 277 -1.63 -9.98 18.50
C GLN A 277 -3.10 -10.32 18.31
N GLN A 278 -3.99 -9.38 18.55
CA GLN A 278 -5.43 -9.57 18.36
C GLN A 278 -5.86 -9.63 16.89
N HIS A 279 -5.03 -9.16 15.96
CA HIS A 279 -5.33 -9.10 14.53
C HIS A 279 -4.80 -10.30 13.74
N ARG A 280 -3.87 -11.09 14.31
CA ARG A 280 -3.32 -12.28 13.68
C ARG A 280 -4.20 -13.53 13.75
N CYS A 281 -5.28 -13.48 14.48
CA CYS A 281 -6.24 -14.58 14.50
C CYS A 281 -7.14 -14.52 13.25
N VAL A 282 -6.54 -14.76 12.09
CA VAL A 282 -7.28 -15.36 10.99
C VAL A 282 -7.55 -16.79 11.47
N GLY A 283 -8.65 -17.03 12.13
CA GLY A 283 -9.01 -18.35 12.63
C GLY A 283 -9.02 -19.39 11.50
N GLU A 284 -9.19 -20.66 11.81
CA GLU A 284 -9.20 -21.74 10.80
C GLU A 284 -10.07 -21.42 9.58
N ALA A 285 -11.21 -20.79 9.78
CA ALA A 285 -12.09 -20.35 8.69
C ALA A 285 -11.44 -19.35 7.74
N GLY A 286 -10.70 -18.38 8.26
CA GLY A 286 -9.97 -17.41 7.46
C GLY A 286 -8.78 -18.03 6.73
N LEU A 287 -8.05 -18.94 7.36
CA LEU A 287 -6.96 -19.68 6.71
C LEU A 287 -7.47 -20.51 5.53
N LEU A 288 -8.60 -21.21 5.69
CA LEU A 288 -9.23 -21.95 4.60
C LEU A 288 -9.64 -21.04 3.44
N PHE A 289 -10.13 -19.84 3.74
CA PHE A 289 -10.46 -18.86 2.71
C PHE A 289 -9.21 -18.29 2.02
N LEU A 290 -8.13 -18.02 2.74
CA LEU A 290 -6.84 -17.60 2.15
C LEU A 290 -6.29 -18.68 1.22
N GLN A 291 -6.30 -19.95 1.65
CA GLN A 291 -5.89 -21.08 0.82
C GLN A 291 -6.76 -21.20 -0.46
N ALA A 292 -8.07 -20.97 -0.34
CA ALA A 292 -8.98 -21.01 -1.51
C ALA A 292 -8.67 -19.90 -2.54
N GLN A 293 -8.15 -18.76 -2.12
CA GLN A 293 -7.73 -17.69 -3.04
C GLN A 293 -6.42 -18.05 -3.78
N ALA A 294 -5.56 -18.85 -3.17
CA ALA A 294 -4.34 -19.36 -3.78
C ALA A 294 -4.54 -20.63 -4.62
N ALA A 295 -5.67 -21.30 -4.46
CA ALA A 295 -5.99 -22.54 -5.17
C ALA A 295 -5.89 -22.37 -6.69
N THR A 296 -5.39 -23.38 -7.38
CA THR A 296 -5.20 -23.35 -8.83
C THR A 296 -6.39 -23.89 -9.61
N ASP A 297 -7.24 -24.69 -8.97
CA ASP A 297 -8.42 -25.31 -9.59
C ASP A 297 -9.64 -25.34 -8.66
N MET A 298 -10.79 -25.66 -9.25
CA MET A 298 -12.08 -25.69 -8.54
C MET A 298 -12.23 -26.89 -7.60
N ASP A 299 -11.50 -27.98 -7.79
CA ASP A 299 -11.62 -29.16 -6.93
C ASP A 299 -10.96 -28.91 -5.59
N GLU A 300 -9.83 -28.20 -5.60
CA GLU A 300 -9.18 -27.70 -4.39
C GLU A 300 -10.11 -26.75 -3.63
N ILE A 301 -10.74 -25.79 -4.31
CA ILE A 301 -11.71 -24.85 -3.70
C ILE A 301 -12.88 -25.62 -3.08
N ARG A 302 -13.42 -26.63 -3.77
CA ARG A 302 -14.50 -27.47 -3.23
C ARG A 302 -14.07 -28.24 -1.99
N ALA A 303 -12.86 -28.75 -1.97
CA ALA A 303 -12.30 -29.46 -0.81
C ALA A 303 -12.14 -28.52 0.41
N LEU A 304 -11.59 -27.34 0.19
CA LEU A 304 -11.43 -26.32 1.23
C LEU A 304 -12.80 -25.82 1.73
N HIS A 305 -13.75 -25.60 0.83
CA HIS A 305 -15.10 -25.20 1.18
C HIS A 305 -15.83 -26.26 2.02
N ARG A 306 -15.71 -27.56 1.69
CA ARG A 306 -16.26 -28.64 2.53
C ARG A 306 -15.65 -28.64 3.94
N ARG A 307 -14.36 -28.36 4.08
CA ARG A 307 -13.73 -28.21 5.40
C ARG A 307 -14.30 -27.00 6.15
N TRP A 308 -14.43 -25.87 5.47
CA TRP A 308 -15.00 -24.65 6.02
C TRP A 308 -16.47 -24.85 6.49
N GLN A 309 -17.29 -25.59 5.74
CA GLN A 309 -18.67 -25.91 6.11
C GLN A 309 -18.79 -26.75 7.38
N ARG A 310 -17.76 -27.53 7.73
CA ARG A 310 -17.73 -28.34 8.96
C ARG A 310 -17.42 -27.51 10.22
N LEU A 311 -16.94 -26.30 10.05
CA LEU A 311 -16.69 -25.42 11.18
C LEU A 311 -18.00 -24.92 11.80
N PRO A 312 -18.02 -24.63 13.10
CA PRO A 312 -19.17 -24.03 13.78
C PRO A 312 -19.60 -22.71 13.10
N SER A 313 -20.89 -22.43 13.07
CA SER A 313 -21.45 -21.25 12.37
C SER A 313 -20.90 -19.93 12.89
N ASN A 314 -20.66 -19.82 14.19
CA ASN A 314 -20.05 -18.64 14.82
C ASN A 314 -18.59 -18.42 14.36
N VAL A 315 -17.84 -19.48 14.08
CA VAL A 315 -16.47 -19.41 13.55
C VAL A 315 -16.50 -18.98 12.09
N ARG A 316 -17.44 -19.54 11.30
CA ARG A 316 -17.59 -19.17 9.88
C ARG A 316 -18.01 -17.72 9.68
N SER A 317 -18.93 -17.21 10.48
CA SER A 317 -19.41 -15.83 10.38
C SER A 317 -18.32 -14.80 10.74
N TYR A 318 -17.41 -15.15 11.63
CA TYR A 318 -16.26 -14.29 11.97
C TYR A 318 -15.29 -14.13 10.80
N ALA A 319 -15.05 -15.19 10.04
CA ALA A 319 -14.14 -15.17 8.90
C ALA A 319 -14.67 -14.41 7.69
N THR A 320 -15.98 -14.40 7.48
CA THR A 320 -16.62 -13.69 6.36
C THR A 320 -16.87 -12.22 6.67
N SER A 321 -16.97 -11.87 7.94
CA SER A 321 -17.14 -10.51 8.42
C SER A 321 -15.87 -9.98 9.07
N ALA A 322 -14.70 -10.06 8.50
CA ALA A 322 -13.50 -9.44 9.06
C ALA A 322 -13.69 -7.91 9.27
N ARG A 323 -14.80 -7.55 9.94
CA ARG A 323 -14.96 -6.31 10.67
C ARG A 323 -14.04 -6.45 11.86
N MET A 324 -12.92 -5.78 11.82
CA MET A 324 -12.25 -5.43 13.05
C MET A 324 -13.32 -4.94 14.03
N PRO A 325 -13.36 -5.44 15.27
CA PRO A 325 -14.17 -4.76 16.27
C PRO A 325 -13.78 -3.28 16.21
N PRO A 326 -14.76 -2.37 16.20
CA PRO A 326 -14.45 -0.95 16.18
C PRO A 326 -13.46 -0.68 17.30
N PRO A 327 -12.36 0.05 17.07
CA PRO A 327 -11.44 0.40 18.13
C PRO A 327 -12.26 0.99 19.27
N ALA A 328 -11.93 0.61 20.51
CA ALA A 328 -12.59 1.09 21.72
C ALA A 328 -12.58 2.63 21.87
N LEU A 329 -11.83 3.33 21.01
CA LEU A 329 -11.68 4.77 20.91
C LEU A 329 -12.77 5.36 20.00
N ARG A 330 -13.98 5.48 20.51
CA ARG A 330 -15.10 6.06 19.74
C ARG A 330 -15.36 7.54 20.02
N THR A 331 -14.64 8.17 20.92
CA THR A 331 -14.85 9.59 21.24
C THR A 331 -13.57 10.40 21.06
N LEU A 332 -13.73 11.64 20.61
CA LEU A 332 -12.64 12.61 20.50
C LEU A 332 -11.90 12.76 21.85
N ALA A 333 -12.63 12.70 22.97
CA ALA A 333 -12.10 12.75 24.31
C ALA A 333 -11.16 11.56 24.65
N ALA A 334 -11.45 10.35 24.14
CA ALA A 334 -10.57 9.20 24.33
C ALA A 334 -9.29 9.31 23.48
N LEU A 335 -9.37 9.95 22.31
CA LEU A 335 -8.19 10.29 21.49
C LEU A 335 -7.36 11.41 22.14
N GLU A 336 -8.01 12.43 22.67
CA GLU A 336 -7.32 13.54 23.36
C GLU A 336 -6.63 13.08 24.66
N ALA A 337 -7.17 12.08 25.35
CA ALA A 337 -6.55 11.49 26.54
C ALA A 337 -5.26 10.70 26.23
N LEU A 338 -5.06 10.27 24.98
CA LEU A 338 -3.86 9.55 24.53
C LEU A 338 -2.79 10.47 23.95
N LEU A 339 -3.12 11.73 23.67
CA LEU A 339 -2.16 12.68 23.18
C LEU A 339 -1.34 13.25 24.35
N PRO A 340 -0.01 13.40 24.23
CA PRO A 340 0.77 14.08 25.24
C PRO A 340 0.23 15.50 25.45
N PRO A 341 0.25 16.02 26.69
CA PRO A 341 -0.24 17.36 26.97
C PRO A 341 0.48 18.38 26.08
N ARG A 342 -0.31 19.18 25.36
CA ARG A 342 0.26 20.21 24.48
C ARG A 342 1.21 21.09 25.30
N PRO A 343 2.44 21.32 24.84
CA PRO A 343 3.35 22.21 25.54
C PRO A 343 2.68 23.57 25.70
N ARG A 344 2.59 24.05 26.95
CA ARG A 344 2.04 25.39 27.25
C ARG A 344 2.90 26.39 26.46
N ARG A 345 2.29 27.10 25.50
CA ARG A 345 2.94 28.26 24.89
C ARG A 345 3.31 29.20 26.03
N ARG A 346 4.59 29.38 26.27
CA ARG A 346 5.04 30.53 27.04
C ARG A 346 4.74 31.76 26.20
N VAL A 347 3.88 32.62 26.75
CA VAL A 347 3.64 33.99 26.26
C VAL A 347 4.90 34.81 26.46
#